data_ccf425bae5794c1843179deec67bd42a
#
_entry.id   ccf425bae5794c1843179deec67bd42a
#
_cell.length_a   1.000
_cell.length_b   1.000
_cell.length_c   1.000
_cell.angle_alpha   90.00
_cell.angle_beta   90.00
_cell.angle_gamma   90.00
#
_symmetry.space_group_name_H-M   'P 1'
#
loop_
_entity.id
_entity.type
_entity.pdbx_description
1 polymer ?
#
loop_
_entity_poly.entity_id
_entity_poly.type
_entity_poly.pdbx_seq_one_letter_code
_entity_poly.pdbx_strand_id
1 'polypeptide(L)'
;LMHTFDEDRKVCAEHFSDPYLKEYIRKNGYKGKCSYCGKTNTLVLDMKGFMQYIEGRLSQRLCSLDDANLPLASSFYDDDEEEIPGFCRAGSYILPEKVEKYDDVQDLMDSYGLCTQNKDLNEDIASCFNDSEWTQTDAFAEDLDEELSYAWDYFSKMVKYKKRYTFFQDPHFIRQEEWKDDVLTELNQLCGNILISRLNKGTLIFRGRPNDTGVPRTSFKDLTAPPTEAAKENRMSAAGISMFYGALDKETPVKEIRNYAPDAVIDLGEFELKRELVVIDLFKIPEHLSFWMPKYFREYKFLKKFHSEITQPVGKNPGIDYVPTQIFTEYIRFMNNYHIDGIIYRSSMTGEKNIVLFYDNETSADVLQLNNVVIV
;
A
#
# COMPACT_ATOMS: atom_id res chain seq x y z
N LEU A 1 -14.22 -25.41 -21.92
CA LEU A 1 -12.76 -25.38 -22.11
C LEU A 1 -12.32 -26.82 -22.46
N MET A 2 -11.84 -27.04 -23.69
CA MET A 2 -11.18 -28.29 -24.08
C MET A 2 -9.72 -28.18 -23.62
N HIS A 3 -9.41 -28.78 -22.48
CA HIS A 3 -8.02 -28.88 -22.02
C HIS A 3 -7.24 -29.83 -22.94
N THR A 4 -6.22 -29.33 -23.62
CA THR A 4 -5.37 -30.12 -24.55
C THR A 4 -4.04 -30.54 -23.95
N PHE A 5 -3.78 -30.16 -22.68
CA PHE A 5 -2.57 -30.52 -21.94
C PHE A 5 -2.79 -31.80 -21.11
N ASP A 6 -1.67 -32.44 -20.77
CA ASP A 6 -1.66 -33.62 -19.88
C ASP A 6 -1.88 -33.16 -18.43
N GLU A 7 -3.08 -33.37 -17.88
CA GLU A 7 -3.46 -33.00 -16.51
C GLU A 7 -2.58 -33.62 -15.43
N ASP A 8 -1.90 -34.72 -15.72
CA ASP A 8 -1.00 -35.43 -14.80
C ASP A 8 0.42 -34.84 -14.76
N ARG A 9 0.75 -33.91 -15.67
CA ARG A 9 2.02 -33.16 -15.58
C ARG A 9 2.10 -32.38 -14.29
N LYS A 10 3.33 -32.20 -13.81
CA LYS A 10 3.61 -31.59 -12.50
C LYS A 10 4.57 -30.42 -12.64
N VAL A 11 4.18 -29.28 -12.08
CA VAL A 11 4.98 -28.05 -12.13
C VAL A 11 5.54 -27.71 -10.74
N CYS A 12 6.80 -27.30 -10.69
CA CYS A 12 7.42 -26.81 -9.45
C CYS A 12 7.52 -25.25 -9.44
N ALA A 13 7.68 -24.71 -8.25
CA ALA A 13 7.75 -23.27 -8.03
C ALA A 13 8.93 -22.55 -8.73
N GLU A 14 9.98 -23.29 -9.08
CA GLU A 14 11.23 -22.72 -9.62
C GLU A 14 11.06 -22.15 -11.05
N HIS A 15 9.98 -22.51 -11.75
CA HIS A 15 9.69 -21.98 -13.09
C HIS A 15 9.22 -20.54 -13.10
N PHE A 16 8.62 -20.06 -12.01
CA PHE A 16 8.01 -18.73 -11.94
C PHE A 16 8.94 -17.74 -11.26
N SER A 17 8.84 -16.47 -11.65
CA SER A 17 9.51 -15.35 -10.96
C SER A 17 8.67 -14.83 -9.80
N ASP A 18 7.33 -14.81 -9.96
CA ASP A 18 6.39 -14.26 -9.00
C ASP A 18 6.42 -14.98 -7.64
N PRO A 19 6.60 -14.25 -6.52
CA PRO A 19 6.73 -14.86 -5.20
C PRO A 19 5.42 -15.54 -4.71
N TYR A 20 4.26 -15.02 -5.09
CA TYR A 20 2.96 -15.56 -4.65
C TYR A 20 2.57 -16.81 -5.43
N LEU A 21 2.90 -16.88 -6.72
CA LEU A 21 2.78 -18.13 -7.49
C LEU A 21 3.69 -19.22 -6.89
N LYS A 22 4.94 -18.88 -6.57
CA LYS A 22 5.86 -19.80 -5.89
C LYS A 22 5.31 -20.28 -4.56
N GLU A 23 4.80 -19.36 -3.75
CA GLU A 23 4.22 -19.68 -2.44
C GLU A 23 2.98 -20.58 -2.60
N TYR A 24 2.10 -20.27 -3.56
CA TYR A 24 0.92 -21.10 -3.83
C TYR A 24 1.30 -22.53 -4.16
N ILE A 25 2.26 -22.75 -5.07
CA ILE A 25 2.73 -24.10 -5.44
C ILE A 25 3.37 -24.79 -4.23
N ARG A 26 4.17 -24.07 -3.41
CA ARG A 26 4.82 -24.66 -2.23
C ARG A 26 3.82 -25.04 -1.14
N LYS A 27 2.78 -24.26 -0.95
CA LYS A 27 1.75 -24.47 0.09
C LYS A 27 0.78 -25.60 -0.26
N ASN A 28 0.43 -25.72 -1.54
CA ASN A 28 -0.58 -26.68 -2.00
C ASN A 28 0.04 -27.91 -2.68
N GLY A 29 1.35 -27.90 -2.90
CA GLY A 29 2.08 -28.98 -3.56
C GLY A 29 2.50 -30.10 -2.61
N TYR A 30 2.95 -31.18 -3.21
CA TYR A 30 3.48 -32.35 -2.55
C TYR A 30 4.86 -32.71 -3.11
N LYS A 31 5.62 -33.55 -2.41
CA LYS A 31 6.94 -34.00 -2.90
C LYS A 31 6.82 -34.89 -4.12
N GLY A 32 7.50 -34.52 -5.19
CA GLY A 32 7.45 -35.23 -6.44
C GLY A 32 8.61 -34.88 -7.40
N LYS A 33 8.45 -35.28 -8.66
CA LYS A 33 9.35 -34.93 -9.78
C LYS A 33 8.62 -33.93 -10.67
N CYS A 34 9.24 -32.78 -10.94
CA CYS A 34 8.71 -31.80 -11.89
C CYS A 34 8.80 -32.36 -13.33
N SER A 35 7.68 -32.29 -14.07
CA SER A 35 7.61 -32.77 -15.45
C SER A 35 8.44 -31.92 -16.43
N TYR A 36 8.62 -30.65 -16.13
CA TYR A 36 9.25 -29.67 -17.04
C TYR A 36 10.76 -29.51 -16.85
N CYS A 37 11.26 -29.52 -15.61
CA CYS A 37 12.70 -29.40 -15.35
C CYS A 37 13.33 -30.72 -14.87
N GLY A 38 12.55 -31.77 -14.65
CA GLY A 38 13.04 -33.08 -14.20
C GLY A 38 13.53 -33.13 -12.76
N LYS A 39 13.50 -32.02 -12.00
CA LYS A 39 13.94 -31.93 -10.60
C LYS A 39 13.12 -32.87 -9.74
N THR A 40 13.80 -33.75 -9.00
CA THR A 40 13.20 -34.73 -8.09
C THR A 40 13.19 -34.22 -6.65
N ASN A 41 12.30 -34.80 -5.82
CA ASN A 41 12.17 -34.46 -4.40
C ASN A 41 11.91 -32.97 -4.13
N THR A 42 11.21 -32.30 -5.06
CA THR A 42 10.78 -30.90 -4.93
C THR A 42 9.27 -30.85 -4.69
N LEU A 43 8.76 -29.70 -4.19
CA LEU A 43 7.32 -29.49 -4.10
C LEU A 43 6.79 -29.22 -5.51
N VAL A 44 5.82 -30.03 -5.92
CA VAL A 44 5.15 -29.92 -7.21
C VAL A 44 3.64 -29.89 -7.03
N LEU A 45 2.98 -29.24 -7.96
CA LEU A 45 1.50 -29.21 -8.05
C LEU A 45 1.11 -29.81 -9.40
N ASP A 46 0.03 -30.58 -9.44
CA ASP A 46 -0.49 -31.08 -10.70
C ASP A 46 -0.96 -29.94 -11.57
N MET A 47 -0.75 -30.04 -12.87
CA MET A 47 -1.04 -28.96 -13.81
C MET A 47 -2.52 -28.60 -13.78
N LYS A 48 -3.41 -29.57 -13.61
CA LYS A 48 -4.83 -29.33 -13.40
C LYS A 48 -5.12 -28.38 -12.23
N GLY A 49 -4.55 -28.66 -11.05
CA GLY A 49 -4.76 -27.84 -9.85
C GLY A 49 -4.13 -26.44 -9.98
N PHE A 50 -2.98 -26.36 -10.69
CA PHE A 50 -2.34 -25.09 -11.00
C PHE A 50 -3.21 -24.23 -11.92
N MET A 51 -3.72 -24.79 -13.02
CA MET A 51 -4.55 -24.05 -13.97
C MET A 51 -5.89 -23.65 -13.38
N GLN A 52 -6.53 -24.50 -12.58
CA GLN A 52 -7.75 -24.12 -11.85
C GLN A 52 -7.55 -22.88 -10.97
N TYR A 53 -6.38 -22.76 -10.34
CA TYR A 53 -6.05 -21.56 -9.58
C TYR A 53 -5.85 -20.34 -10.48
N ILE A 54 -5.08 -20.48 -11.57
CA ILE A 54 -4.82 -19.40 -12.53
C ILE A 54 -6.12 -18.89 -13.14
N GLU A 55 -6.92 -19.80 -13.72
CA GLU A 55 -8.20 -19.46 -14.34
C GLU A 55 -9.17 -18.83 -13.34
N GLY A 56 -9.29 -19.41 -12.14
CA GLY A 56 -10.17 -18.90 -11.08
C GLY A 56 -9.77 -17.50 -10.57
N ARG A 57 -8.49 -17.14 -10.68
CA ARG A 57 -8.01 -15.78 -10.34
C ARG A 57 -8.25 -14.80 -11.48
N LEU A 58 -7.90 -15.18 -12.71
CA LEU A 58 -8.04 -14.32 -13.89
C LEU A 58 -9.50 -14.03 -14.20
N SER A 59 -10.39 -15.03 -14.14
CA SER A 59 -11.83 -14.87 -14.42
C SER A 59 -12.57 -13.93 -13.47
N GLN A 60 -11.99 -13.62 -12.31
CA GLN A 60 -12.53 -12.60 -11.42
C GLN A 60 -12.38 -11.17 -11.98
N ARG A 61 -11.50 -10.97 -12.94
CA ARG A 61 -11.17 -9.66 -13.49
C ARG A 61 -11.24 -9.62 -15.02
N LEU A 62 -10.92 -10.70 -15.68
CA LEU A 62 -10.74 -10.78 -17.12
C LEU A 62 -11.69 -11.76 -17.75
N CYS A 63 -12.09 -11.46 -18.98
CA CYS A 63 -12.80 -12.37 -19.88
C CYS A 63 -12.30 -12.19 -21.30
N SER A 64 -12.71 -13.09 -22.20
CA SER A 64 -12.49 -12.84 -23.62
C SER A 64 -13.24 -11.56 -24.06
N LEU A 65 -12.74 -10.89 -25.07
CA LEU A 65 -13.36 -9.67 -25.58
C LEU A 65 -14.82 -9.92 -26.02
N ASP A 66 -15.11 -11.13 -26.56
CA ASP A 66 -16.44 -11.51 -26.99
C ASP A 66 -17.41 -11.78 -25.83
N ASP A 67 -16.90 -12.15 -24.65
CA ASP A 67 -17.69 -12.37 -23.44
C ASP A 67 -17.87 -11.10 -22.60
N ALA A 68 -17.13 -10.03 -22.92
CA ALA A 68 -17.23 -8.77 -22.23
C ALA A 68 -18.51 -8.02 -22.62
N ASN A 69 -19.17 -7.42 -21.62
CA ASN A 69 -20.37 -6.61 -21.89
C ASN A 69 -19.99 -5.23 -22.43
N LEU A 70 -19.57 -5.20 -23.70
CA LEU A 70 -19.06 -4.01 -24.38
C LEU A 70 -20.04 -3.48 -25.43
N PRO A 71 -20.14 -2.17 -25.61
CA PRO A 71 -20.92 -1.60 -26.69
C PRO A 71 -20.24 -1.87 -28.06
N LEU A 72 -21.09 -2.14 -29.06
CA LEU A 72 -20.61 -2.34 -30.42
C LEU A 72 -20.12 -1.01 -31.03
N ALA A 73 -19.00 -1.05 -31.73
CA ALA A 73 -18.42 0.10 -32.42
C ALA A 73 -19.41 0.70 -33.43
N SER A 74 -20.17 -0.16 -34.13
CA SER A 74 -21.22 0.29 -35.10
C SER A 74 -22.36 1.11 -34.48
N SER A 75 -22.48 1.13 -33.14
CA SER A 75 -23.50 1.95 -32.46
C SER A 75 -23.03 3.39 -32.21
N PHE A 76 -21.74 3.67 -32.42
CA PHE A 76 -21.10 4.94 -32.08
C PHE A 76 -20.39 5.60 -33.25
N TYR A 77 -20.02 4.85 -34.30
CA TYR A 77 -19.39 5.37 -35.50
C TYR A 77 -20.39 5.36 -36.61
N ASP A 78 -20.72 6.54 -37.13
CA ASP A 78 -21.24 6.71 -38.48
C ASP A 78 -20.08 6.51 -39.47
N ASP A 79 -20.36 6.35 -40.75
CA ASP A 79 -19.39 5.98 -41.81
C ASP A 79 -18.15 6.90 -41.95
N ASP A 80 -18.06 7.98 -41.15
CA ASP A 80 -16.98 8.96 -41.13
C ASP A 80 -16.13 8.80 -39.84
N GLU A 81 -15.41 7.71 -39.64
CA GLU A 81 -14.28 7.38 -38.72
C GLU A 81 -13.79 8.50 -37.76
N GLU A 82 -14.66 9.21 -37.06
CA GLU A 82 -14.21 10.11 -35.97
C GLU A 82 -13.89 9.33 -34.70
N GLU A 83 -12.64 9.43 -34.24
CA GLU A 83 -12.22 8.87 -32.94
C GLU A 83 -13.03 9.50 -31.80
N ILE A 84 -13.60 8.68 -30.94
CA ILE A 84 -14.29 9.15 -29.74
C ILE A 84 -13.23 9.42 -28.66
N PRO A 85 -13.07 10.66 -28.18
CA PRO A 85 -12.07 10.97 -27.18
C PRO A 85 -12.25 10.13 -25.91
N GLY A 86 -11.16 9.49 -25.45
CA GLY A 86 -11.15 8.64 -24.25
C GLY A 86 -11.60 7.20 -24.49
N PHE A 87 -11.82 6.79 -25.76
CA PHE A 87 -12.19 5.43 -26.13
C PHE A 87 -11.32 4.92 -27.28
N CYS A 88 -11.05 3.63 -27.26
CA CYS A 88 -10.38 2.93 -28.36
C CYS A 88 -11.25 1.83 -28.93
N ARG A 89 -11.01 1.51 -30.21
CA ARG A 89 -11.67 0.40 -30.88
C ARG A 89 -10.91 -0.91 -30.65
N ALA A 90 -11.64 -1.96 -30.29
CA ALA A 90 -11.12 -3.31 -30.17
C ALA A 90 -12.03 -4.26 -30.95
N GLY A 91 -11.57 -4.68 -32.13
CA GLY A 91 -12.39 -5.47 -33.05
C GLY A 91 -13.72 -4.77 -33.39
N SER A 92 -14.83 -5.40 -33.03
CA SER A 92 -16.18 -4.86 -33.20
C SER A 92 -16.70 -4.03 -32.02
N TYR A 93 -15.89 -3.82 -30.98
CA TYR A 93 -16.30 -3.19 -29.73
C TYR A 93 -15.56 -1.88 -29.47
N ILE A 94 -16.09 -1.09 -28.53
CA ILE A 94 -15.46 0.12 -27.99
C ILE A 94 -15.13 -0.10 -26.52
N LEU A 95 -13.88 0.24 -26.15
CA LEU A 95 -13.39 0.24 -24.78
C LEU A 95 -12.92 1.62 -24.36
N PRO A 96 -13.05 2.00 -23.07
CA PRO A 96 -12.31 3.14 -22.54
C PRO A 96 -10.79 2.95 -22.73
N GLU A 97 -10.06 3.98 -23.14
CA GLU A 97 -8.60 3.91 -23.37
C GLU A 97 -7.80 3.43 -22.15
N LYS A 98 -8.34 3.65 -20.93
CA LYS A 98 -7.71 3.24 -19.67
C LYS A 98 -7.83 1.75 -19.37
N VAL A 99 -8.69 1.02 -20.08
CA VAL A 99 -8.98 -0.40 -19.81
C VAL A 99 -7.87 -1.26 -20.40
N GLU A 100 -7.39 -2.19 -19.58
CA GLU A 100 -6.38 -3.16 -20.00
C GLU A 100 -6.94 -4.06 -21.09
N LYS A 101 -6.22 -4.16 -22.21
CA LYS A 101 -6.52 -5.03 -23.34
C LYS A 101 -5.28 -5.88 -23.64
N TYR A 102 -5.51 -7.13 -23.94
CA TYR A 102 -4.47 -8.08 -24.33
C TYR A 102 -4.84 -8.65 -25.70
N ASP A 103 -3.93 -8.52 -26.65
CA ASP A 103 -4.21 -8.85 -28.07
C ASP A 103 -4.25 -10.38 -28.30
N ASP A 104 -3.55 -11.14 -27.46
CA ASP A 104 -3.52 -12.61 -27.49
C ASP A 104 -3.18 -13.21 -26.13
N VAL A 105 -3.16 -14.53 -26.06
CA VAL A 105 -2.81 -15.29 -24.84
C VAL A 105 -1.38 -15.06 -24.40
N GLN A 106 -0.45 -14.82 -25.33
CA GLN A 106 0.95 -14.60 -25.00
C GLN A 106 1.12 -13.25 -24.27
N ASP A 107 0.46 -12.21 -24.76
CA ASP A 107 0.44 -10.88 -24.12
C ASP A 107 -0.19 -10.94 -22.73
N LEU A 108 -1.30 -11.67 -22.60
CA LEU A 108 -1.92 -11.95 -21.30
C LEU A 108 -0.94 -12.65 -20.33
N MET A 109 -0.29 -13.71 -20.80
CA MET A 109 0.65 -14.49 -19.95
C MET A 109 1.86 -13.66 -19.52
N ASP A 110 2.42 -12.83 -20.41
CA ASP A 110 3.55 -11.95 -20.10
C ASP A 110 3.14 -10.90 -19.05
N SER A 111 1.99 -10.28 -19.21
CA SER A 111 1.47 -9.25 -18.32
C SER A 111 1.22 -9.76 -16.89
N TYR A 112 0.84 -11.02 -16.76
CA TYR A 112 0.60 -11.65 -15.45
C TYR A 112 1.75 -12.49 -14.94
N GLY A 113 2.92 -12.46 -15.59
CA GLY A 113 4.12 -13.17 -15.17
C GLY A 113 3.98 -14.70 -15.21
N LEU A 114 3.15 -15.21 -16.11
CA LEU A 114 2.95 -16.64 -16.35
C LEU A 114 3.97 -17.20 -17.33
N CYS A 115 4.63 -16.36 -18.12
CA CYS A 115 5.67 -16.79 -19.04
C CYS A 115 6.94 -17.21 -18.30
N THR A 116 7.45 -18.37 -18.67
CA THR A 116 8.61 -18.99 -18.07
C THR A 116 9.71 -19.21 -19.11
N GLN A 117 10.89 -19.66 -18.68
CA GLN A 117 11.97 -20.06 -19.60
C GLN A 117 11.74 -21.47 -20.20
N ASN A 118 10.70 -22.19 -19.77
CA ASN A 118 10.40 -23.53 -20.27
C ASN A 118 9.27 -23.46 -21.30
N LYS A 119 9.61 -23.79 -22.55
CA LYS A 119 8.69 -23.68 -23.67
C LYS A 119 7.47 -24.60 -23.53
N ASP A 120 7.69 -25.86 -23.13
CA ASP A 120 6.61 -26.85 -22.98
C ASP A 120 5.62 -26.44 -21.90
N LEU A 121 6.11 -25.81 -20.82
CA LEU A 121 5.25 -25.28 -19.77
C LEU A 121 4.42 -24.09 -20.27
N ASN A 122 5.03 -23.19 -21.04
CA ASN A 122 4.32 -22.06 -21.63
C ASN A 122 3.23 -22.52 -22.62
N GLU A 123 3.52 -23.53 -23.44
CA GLU A 123 2.53 -24.13 -24.36
C GLU A 123 1.37 -24.79 -23.60
N ASP A 124 1.66 -25.52 -22.52
CA ASP A 124 0.62 -26.11 -21.68
C ASP A 124 -0.25 -25.04 -20.99
N ILE A 125 0.35 -23.96 -20.47
CA ILE A 125 -0.41 -22.85 -19.88
C ILE A 125 -1.25 -22.17 -20.94
N ALA A 126 -0.68 -21.82 -22.10
CA ALA A 126 -1.40 -21.15 -23.18
C ALA A 126 -2.59 -21.96 -23.69
N SER A 127 -2.46 -23.29 -23.77
CA SER A 127 -3.51 -24.18 -24.25
C SER A 127 -4.78 -24.20 -23.39
N CYS A 128 -4.70 -23.66 -22.16
CA CYS A 128 -5.85 -23.56 -21.26
C CYS A 128 -6.73 -22.35 -21.54
N PHE A 129 -6.21 -21.39 -22.31
CA PHE A 129 -6.92 -20.16 -22.67
C PHE A 129 -7.40 -20.23 -24.12
N ASN A 130 -8.51 -19.56 -24.39
CA ASN A 130 -8.93 -19.34 -25.78
C ASN A 130 -7.95 -18.40 -26.46
N ASP A 131 -7.59 -18.71 -27.70
CA ASP A 131 -6.81 -17.80 -28.56
C ASP A 131 -7.71 -16.65 -29.05
N SER A 132 -7.91 -15.67 -28.18
CA SER A 132 -8.78 -14.52 -28.40
C SER A 132 -8.16 -13.30 -27.73
N GLU A 133 -8.64 -12.12 -28.08
CA GLU A 133 -8.35 -10.89 -27.34
C GLU A 133 -9.01 -10.94 -25.95
N TRP A 134 -8.34 -10.39 -24.96
CA TRP A 134 -8.80 -10.38 -23.58
C TRP A 134 -8.94 -8.96 -23.05
N THR A 135 -9.90 -8.75 -22.15
CA THR A 135 -10.13 -7.46 -21.49
C THR A 135 -10.70 -7.65 -20.08
N GLN A 136 -10.94 -6.57 -19.38
CA GLN A 136 -11.60 -6.61 -18.07
C GLN A 136 -13.06 -7.04 -18.21
N THR A 137 -13.54 -7.90 -17.31
CA THR A 137 -14.93 -8.40 -17.27
C THR A 137 -15.95 -7.25 -17.20
N ASP A 138 -15.61 -6.20 -16.47
CA ASP A 138 -16.37 -4.95 -16.43
C ASP A 138 -15.44 -3.79 -16.80
N ALA A 139 -15.42 -3.47 -18.09
CA ALA A 139 -14.55 -2.43 -18.63
C ALA A 139 -14.96 -1.00 -18.22
N PHE A 140 -16.16 -0.81 -17.69
CA PHE A 140 -16.69 0.48 -17.26
C PHE A 140 -16.69 0.65 -15.74
N ALA A 141 -16.45 -0.43 -14.98
CA ALA A 141 -16.29 -0.32 -13.53
C ALA A 141 -15.01 0.42 -13.18
N GLU A 142 -15.08 1.30 -12.21
CA GLU A 142 -13.89 1.90 -11.62
C GLU A 142 -13.20 0.87 -10.72
N ASP A 143 -11.87 0.72 -10.87
CA ASP A 143 -11.09 -0.08 -9.94
C ASP A 143 -11.07 0.59 -8.55
N LEU A 144 -11.25 -0.18 -7.49
CA LEU A 144 -11.27 0.32 -6.11
C LEU A 144 -10.04 1.19 -5.77
N ASP A 145 -8.87 0.87 -6.29
CA ASP A 145 -7.66 1.66 -6.07
C ASP A 145 -7.67 3.01 -6.80
N GLU A 146 -8.32 3.11 -7.96
CA GLU A 146 -8.54 4.36 -8.67
C GLU A 146 -9.56 5.23 -7.96
N GLU A 147 -10.69 4.64 -7.56
CA GLU A 147 -11.76 5.29 -6.80
C GLU A 147 -11.22 5.91 -5.51
N LEU A 148 -10.53 5.12 -4.68
CA LEU A 148 -9.92 5.59 -3.43
C LEU A 148 -8.83 6.64 -3.69
N SER A 149 -8.05 6.49 -4.76
CA SER A 149 -7.03 7.47 -5.15
C SER A 149 -7.66 8.81 -5.54
N TYR A 150 -8.72 8.78 -6.32
CA TYR A 150 -9.46 9.99 -6.72
C TYR A 150 -10.09 10.67 -5.49
N ALA A 151 -10.74 9.90 -4.62
CA ALA A 151 -11.35 10.41 -3.39
C ALA A 151 -10.30 11.05 -2.45
N TRP A 152 -9.12 10.44 -2.32
CA TRP A 152 -8.01 11.00 -1.54
C TRP A 152 -7.45 12.29 -2.16
N ASP A 153 -7.26 12.31 -3.49
CA ASP A 153 -6.78 13.50 -4.21
C ASP A 153 -7.77 14.67 -4.08
N TYR A 154 -9.07 14.38 -4.21
CA TYR A 154 -10.14 15.36 -4.03
C TYR A 154 -10.14 15.90 -2.60
N PHE A 155 -10.14 15.01 -1.60
CA PHE A 155 -10.05 15.38 -0.18
C PHE A 155 -8.83 16.25 0.08
N SER A 156 -7.66 15.83 -0.37
CA SER A 156 -6.40 16.54 -0.17
C SER A 156 -6.44 17.97 -0.74
N LYS A 157 -6.93 18.14 -1.95
CA LYS A 157 -7.10 19.46 -2.59
C LYS A 157 -8.09 20.33 -1.83
N MET A 158 -9.18 19.74 -1.37
CA MET A 158 -10.20 20.45 -0.63
C MET A 158 -9.68 20.99 0.70
N VAL A 159 -9.07 20.14 1.54
CA VAL A 159 -8.57 20.55 2.86
C VAL A 159 -7.36 21.45 2.79
N LYS A 160 -6.53 21.36 1.73
CA LYS A 160 -5.42 22.27 1.47
C LYS A 160 -5.89 23.68 1.08
N TYR A 161 -6.87 23.79 0.18
CA TYR A 161 -7.10 25.04 -0.57
C TYR A 161 -8.52 25.58 -0.50
N LYS A 162 -9.50 24.85 0.07
CA LYS A 162 -10.91 25.27 0.08
C LYS A 162 -11.53 25.27 1.47
N LYS A 163 -11.64 24.11 2.12
CA LYS A 163 -12.39 23.91 3.35
C LYS A 163 -11.61 23.01 4.32
N ARG A 164 -10.84 23.59 5.22
CA ARG A 164 -9.99 22.83 6.14
C ARG A 164 -10.73 22.24 7.33
N TYR A 165 -11.68 22.99 7.91
CA TYR A 165 -12.38 22.62 9.15
C TYR A 165 -13.83 22.22 8.94
N THR A 166 -14.36 22.41 7.74
CA THR A 166 -15.77 22.12 7.40
C THR A 166 -15.90 21.22 6.16
N PHE A 167 -14.84 20.48 5.83
CA PHE A 167 -14.81 19.59 4.67
C PHE A 167 -15.93 18.54 4.72
N PHE A 168 -16.28 18.04 5.90
CA PHE A 168 -17.37 17.09 6.15
C PHE A 168 -18.78 17.65 5.79
N GLN A 169 -18.92 18.94 5.52
CA GLN A 169 -20.14 19.58 5.01
C GLN A 169 -20.15 19.67 3.49
N ASP A 170 -19.14 19.22 2.79
CA ASP A 170 -19.11 19.21 1.33
C ASP A 170 -20.13 18.17 0.80
N PRO A 171 -20.93 18.50 -0.22
CA PRO A 171 -21.91 17.56 -0.80
C PRO A 171 -21.28 16.26 -1.31
N HIS A 172 -20.01 16.27 -1.73
CA HIS A 172 -19.29 15.06 -2.12
C HIS A 172 -18.91 14.17 -0.93
N PHE A 173 -18.93 14.69 0.31
CA PHE A 173 -18.80 13.89 1.54
C PHE A 173 -20.15 13.47 2.13
N ILE A 174 -21.20 14.25 1.88
CA ILE A 174 -22.53 14.02 2.48
C ILE A 174 -23.42 13.16 1.61
N ARG A 175 -23.20 13.18 0.28
CA ARG A 175 -24.11 12.60 -0.70
C ARG A 175 -23.37 11.80 -1.72
N GLN A 176 -23.22 10.53 -1.43
CA GLN A 176 -23.37 9.61 -2.55
C GLN A 176 -24.02 8.35 -1.98
N GLU A 177 -25.27 8.13 -2.32
CA GLU A 177 -25.94 6.84 -2.13
C GLU A 177 -25.14 5.69 -2.81
N GLU A 178 -24.19 6.04 -3.67
CA GLU A 178 -23.25 5.13 -4.36
C GLU A 178 -21.89 5.00 -3.65
N TRP A 179 -21.42 6.02 -2.89
CA TRP A 179 -20.17 5.96 -2.11
C TRP A 179 -20.53 5.70 -0.65
N LYS A 180 -20.44 4.46 -0.22
CA LYS A 180 -20.94 4.00 1.10
C LYS A 180 -20.30 4.70 2.28
N ASP A 181 -19.03 5.13 2.15
CA ASP A 181 -18.29 5.80 3.23
C ASP A 181 -17.39 6.91 2.66
N ASP A 182 -17.06 7.92 3.49
CA ASP A 182 -16.05 8.90 3.11
C ASP A 182 -14.64 8.30 3.08
N VAL A 183 -13.72 8.93 2.34
CA VAL A 183 -12.35 8.42 2.15
C VAL A 183 -11.59 8.19 3.47
N LEU A 184 -11.90 8.94 4.52
CA LEU A 184 -11.26 8.75 5.84
C LEU A 184 -11.79 7.51 6.54
N THR A 185 -13.08 7.22 6.42
CA THR A 185 -13.71 5.99 6.92
C THR A 185 -13.15 4.77 6.21
N GLU A 186 -13.08 4.79 4.88
CA GLU A 186 -12.49 3.70 4.10
C GLU A 186 -11.02 3.48 4.45
N LEU A 187 -10.20 4.54 4.48
CA LEU A 187 -8.81 4.47 4.93
C LEU A 187 -8.67 3.89 6.33
N ASN A 188 -9.54 4.30 7.25
CA ASN A 188 -9.54 3.79 8.61
C ASN A 188 -9.84 2.29 8.66
N GLN A 189 -10.82 1.83 7.88
CA GLN A 189 -11.15 0.41 7.77
C GLN A 189 -9.99 -0.38 7.16
N LEU A 190 -9.38 0.11 6.07
CA LEU A 190 -8.22 -0.52 5.43
C LEU A 190 -7.03 -0.60 6.39
N CYS A 191 -6.70 0.48 7.07
CA CYS A 191 -5.63 0.51 8.07
C CYS A 191 -5.90 -0.48 9.21
N GLY A 192 -7.15 -0.51 9.71
CA GLY A 192 -7.56 -1.43 10.78
C GLY A 192 -7.53 -2.90 10.39
N ASN A 193 -7.89 -3.22 9.15
CA ASN A 193 -7.94 -4.60 8.67
C ASN A 193 -6.58 -5.16 8.24
N ILE A 194 -5.70 -4.30 7.71
CA ILE A 194 -4.49 -4.75 7.00
C ILE A 194 -3.21 -4.35 7.73
N LEU A 195 -3.15 -3.15 8.33
CA LEU A 195 -1.91 -2.52 8.77
C LEU A 195 -1.69 -2.56 10.29
N ILE A 196 -2.64 -3.04 11.08
CA ILE A 196 -2.45 -3.11 12.55
C ILE A 196 -1.26 -4.00 12.91
N SER A 197 -0.38 -3.46 13.75
CA SER A 197 0.73 -4.16 14.39
C SER A 197 0.72 -3.92 15.90
N ARG A 198 1.37 -4.82 16.63
CA ARG A 198 1.58 -4.69 18.07
C ARG A 198 3.06 -4.52 18.36
N LEU A 199 3.39 -3.47 19.08
CA LEU A 199 4.73 -3.28 19.62
C LEU A 199 4.74 -3.80 21.06
N ASN A 200 5.58 -4.77 21.31
CA ASN A 200 5.66 -5.40 22.64
C ASN A 200 6.25 -4.45 23.68
N LYS A 201 5.88 -4.64 24.94
CA LYS A 201 6.62 -4.09 26.07
C LYS A 201 8.12 -4.39 25.92
N GLY A 202 8.98 -3.42 26.24
CA GLY A 202 10.43 -3.55 26.09
C GLY A 202 10.97 -3.13 24.72
N THR A 203 10.11 -2.81 23.74
CA THR A 203 10.55 -2.26 22.44
C THR A 203 11.27 -0.93 22.67
N LEU A 204 12.46 -0.80 22.07
CA LEU A 204 13.26 0.43 22.15
C LEU A 204 12.85 1.41 21.04
N ILE A 205 12.76 2.68 21.41
CA ILE A 205 12.49 3.81 20.52
C ILE A 205 13.52 4.90 20.79
N PHE A 206 14.08 5.47 19.74
CA PHE A 206 15.13 6.48 19.81
C PHE A 206 14.61 7.84 19.37
N ARG A 207 14.96 8.89 20.11
CA ARG A 207 14.61 10.26 19.76
C ARG A 207 15.78 11.19 19.98
N GLY A 208 16.17 11.90 18.90
CA GLY A 208 17.21 12.92 18.94
C GLY A 208 16.63 14.32 19.17
N ARG A 209 17.39 15.19 19.84
CA ARG A 209 17.17 16.64 19.89
C ARG A 209 18.48 17.37 19.69
N PRO A 210 18.54 18.37 18.78
CA PRO A 210 19.73 19.20 18.67
C PRO A 210 19.94 19.97 19.96
N ASN A 211 21.18 20.01 20.44
CA ASN A 211 21.57 20.68 21.67
C ASN A 211 22.22 22.03 21.36
N ASP A 212 21.41 23.07 21.34
CA ASP A 212 21.84 24.44 21.04
C ASP A 212 22.42 25.18 22.28
N THR A 213 22.27 24.60 23.47
CA THR A 213 22.64 25.24 24.74
C THR A 213 24.00 24.81 25.26
N GLY A 214 24.56 23.74 24.74
CA GLY A 214 25.76 23.07 25.26
C GLY A 214 25.55 22.32 26.58
N VAL A 215 24.34 22.35 27.15
CA VAL A 215 23.99 21.61 28.36
C VAL A 215 23.17 20.38 27.95
N PRO A 216 23.65 19.14 28.24
CA PRO A 216 22.92 17.91 27.90
C PRO A 216 21.54 17.84 28.55
N ARG A 217 20.53 17.46 27.77
CA ARG A 217 19.21 17.10 28.29
C ARG A 217 19.25 15.69 28.85
N THR A 218 18.95 15.54 30.10
CA THR A 218 18.98 14.23 30.78
C THR A 218 17.64 13.82 31.35
N SER A 219 16.67 14.73 31.38
CA SER A 219 15.36 14.42 31.95
C SER A 219 14.41 13.82 30.87
N PHE A 220 13.51 12.95 31.33
CA PHE A 220 12.46 12.40 30.48
C PHE A 220 11.64 13.52 29.81
N LYS A 221 11.23 14.54 30.55
CA LYS A 221 10.41 15.65 30.07
C LYS A 221 11.08 16.48 28.96
N ASP A 222 12.40 16.61 29.01
CA ASP A 222 13.14 17.40 28.01
C ASP A 222 13.32 16.66 26.69
N LEU A 223 13.30 15.31 26.72
CA LEU A 223 13.56 14.47 25.56
C LEU A 223 12.30 13.82 24.97
N THR A 224 11.21 13.73 25.72
CA THR A 224 9.94 13.18 25.23
C THR A 224 9.21 14.13 24.26
N ALA A 225 7.91 13.94 24.03
CA ALA A 225 7.09 14.86 23.25
C ALA A 225 7.25 16.31 23.73
N PRO A 226 7.19 17.33 22.86
CA PRO A 226 7.32 18.71 23.29
C PRO A 226 6.14 19.12 24.19
N PRO A 227 6.30 20.11 25.09
CA PRO A 227 5.14 20.78 25.70
C PRO A 227 4.17 21.29 24.62
N THR A 228 2.89 21.31 24.92
CA THR A 228 1.82 21.66 23.95
C THR A 228 2.06 23.02 23.31
N GLU A 229 2.46 24.03 24.12
CA GLU A 229 2.71 25.39 23.64
C GLU A 229 3.95 25.50 22.72
N ALA A 230 4.87 24.53 22.83
CA ALA A 230 6.08 24.46 22.01
C ALA A 230 5.96 23.47 20.83
N ALA A 231 4.84 22.78 20.70
CA ALA A 231 4.61 21.80 19.66
C ALA A 231 4.49 22.52 18.30
N LYS A 232 5.50 22.33 17.45
CA LYS A 232 5.49 22.81 16.07
C LYS A 232 4.71 21.85 15.20
N GLU A 233 4.26 22.34 14.04
CA GLU A 233 3.65 21.47 13.02
C GLU A 233 4.63 20.40 12.54
N ASN A 234 4.10 19.22 12.35
CA ASN A 234 4.78 18.08 11.79
C ASN A 234 3.84 17.37 10.82
N ARG A 235 4.37 16.37 10.11
CA ARG A 235 3.62 15.60 9.13
C ARG A 235 2.32 15.01 9.68
N MET A 236 2.34 14.51 10.92
CA MET A 236 1.20 13.82 11.54
C MET A 236 0.51 14.64 12.64
N SER A 237 0.98 15.86 12.93
CA SER A 237 0.38 16.71 13.96
C SER A 237 0.43 18.18 13.59
N ALA A 238 -0.68 18.88 13.77
CA ALA A 238 -0.76 20.32 13.63
C ALA A 238 0.01 21.05 14.76
N ALA A 239 0.35 22.32 14.56
CA ALA A 239 0.93 23.14 15.61
C ALA A 239 0.02 23.17 16.85
N GLY A 240 0.58 23.05 18.05
CA GLY A 240 -0.15 22.95 19.30
C GLY A 240 -0.64 21.52 19.65
N ILE A 241 -0.55 20.55 18.72
CA ILE A 241 -0.89 19.15 18.99
C ILE A 241 0.41 18.38 19.23
N SER A 242 0.71 18.17 20.51
CA SER A 242 1.91 17.48 20.94
C SER A 242 1.79 15.97 20.73
N MET A 243 2.80 15.36 20.11
CA MET A 243 2.95 13.93 19.94
C MET A 243 4.42 13.53 20.09
N PHE A 244 4.67 12.28 20.50
CA PHE A 244 6.02 11.74 20.58
C PHE A 244 6.45 11.22 19.21
N TYR A 245 7.53 11.77 18.65
CA TYR A 245 8.18 11.31 17.43
C TYR A 245 9.51 10.66 17.76
N GLY A 246 9.77 9.50 17.18
CA GLY A 246 11.03 8.76 17.34
C GLY A 246 11.27 7.82 16.15
N ALA A 247 12.28 6.98 16.28
CA ALA A 247 12.62 5.94 15.31
C ALA A 247 12.86 4.60 16.03
N LEU A 248 12.72 3.49 15.31
CA LEU A 248 12.98 2.16 15.86
C LEU A 248 14.46 1.75 15.80
N ASP A 249 15.31 2.62 15.28
CA ASP A 249 16.76 2.51 15.29
C ASP A 249 17.41 3.82 15.77
N LYS A 250 18.64 3.73 16.26
CA LYS A 250 19.37 4.88 16.82
C LYS A 250 20.00 5.81 15.79
N GLU A 251 20.19 5.35 14.56
CA GLU A 251 20.88 6.12 13.52
C GLU A 251 19.95 7.12 12.82
N THR A 252 18.70 6.74 12.63
CA THR A 252 17.70 7.54 11.91
C THR A 252 17.50 8.93 12.53
N PRO A 253 17.27 9.10 13.85
CA PRO A 253 17.11 10.43 14.43
C PRO A 253 18.37 11.31 14.28
N VAL A 254 19.54 10.70 14.34
CA VAL A 254 20.82 11.41 14.17
C VAL A 254 20.99 11.89 12.72
N LYS A 255 20.74 11.03 11.75
CA LYS A 255 20.84 11.35 10.33
C LYS A 255 19.84 12.45 9.94
N GLU A 256 18.61 12.36 10.45
CA GLU A 256 17.57 13.37 10.20
C GLU A 256 17.98 14.76 10.73
N ILE A 257 18.52 14.83 11.94
CA ILE A 257 18.99 16.10 12.52
C ILE A 257 20.18 16.64 11.74
N ARG A 258 21.18 15.82 11.44
CA ARG A 258 22.37 16.24 10.69
C ARG A 258 22.08 16.74 9.28
N ASN A 259 20.95 16.33 8.69
CA ASN A 259 20.55 16.83 7.37
C ASN A 259 20.24 18.33 7.38
N TYR A 260 19.69 18.89 8.46
CA TYR A 260 19.40 20.32 8.57
C TYR A 260 20.32 21.08 9.54
N ALA A 261 21.04 20.38 10.38
CA ALA A 261 22.01 20.90 11.34
C ALA A 261 23.25 19.99 11.41
N PRO A 262 24.15 20.04 10.39
CA PRO A 262 25.26 19.07 10.23
C PRO A 262 26.21 19.01 11.44
N ASP A 263 26.46 20.15 12.07
CA ASP A 263 27.42 20.31 13.18
C ASP A 263 26.76 20.31 14.57
N ALA A 264 25.44 20.02 14.64
CA ALA A 264 24.73 20.02 15.91
C ALA A 264 25.20 18.87 16.81
N VAL A 265 25.46 19.18 18.07
CA VAL A 265 25.51 18.18 19.13
C VAL A 265 24.08 17.70 19.37
N ILE A 266 23.90 16.38 19.47
CA ILE A 266 22.58 15.76 19.54
C ILE A 266 22.45 14.99 20.88
N ASP A 267 21.45 15.35 21.66
CA ASP A 267 21.02 14.55 22.79
C ASP A 267 20.11 13.42 22.27
N LEU A 268 20.60 12.21 22.24
CA LEU A 268 19.88 11.01 21.77
C LEU A 268 19.35 10.25 22.98
N GLY A 269 18.03 10.30 23.19
CA GLY A 269 17.33 9.52 24.20
C GLY A 269 16.95 8.15 23.70
N GLU A 270 17.22 7.12 24.52
CA GLU A 270 16.75 5.76 24.34
C GLU A 270 15.55 5.53 25.26
N PHE A 271 14.40 5.30 24.65
CA PHE A 271 13.14 5.06 25.34
C PHE A 271 12.74 3.60 25.18
N GLU A 272 12.09 3.06 26.22
CA GLU A 272 11.55 1.71 26.23
C GLU A 272 10.05 1.72 26.49
N LEU A 273 9.30 0.88 25.77
CA LEU A 273 7.86 0.74 25.99
C LEU A 273 7.56 0.03 27.31
N LYS A 274 6.75 0.65 28.15
CA LYS A 274 6.29 0.14 29.44
C LYS A 274 5.15 -0.89 29.33
N ARG A 275 4.42 -0.87 28.21
CA ARG A 275 3.34 -1.78 27.88
C ARG A 275 3.29 -2.06 26.37
N GLU A 276 2.48 -3.02 25.96
CA GLU A 276 2.15 -3.23 24.56
C GLU A 276 1.37 -2.03 24.00
N LEU A 277 1.70 -1.63 22.76
CA LEU A 277 0.99 -0.60 22.00
C LEU A 277 0.44 -1.18 20.69
N VAL A 278 -0.72 -0.71 20.29
CA VAL A 278 -1.35 -1.01 18.99
C VAL A 278 -1.05 0.12 18.02
N VAL A 279 -0.42 -0.18 16.90
CA VAL A 279 -0.01 0.83 15.92
C VAL A 279 -0.42 0.44 14.51
N ILE A 280 -0.58 1.44 13.63
CA ILE A 280 -0.64 1.23 12.19
C ILE A 280 0.80 1.16 11.68
N ASP A 281 1.17 0.03 11.06
CA ASP A 281 2.50 -0.19 10.51
C ASP A 281 2.46 -0.15 8.97
N LEU A 282 2.84 0.99 8.39
CA LEU A 282 2.86 1.18 6.93
C LEU A 282 3.94 0.33 6.23
N PHE A 283 4.88 -0.27 6.97
CA PHE A 283 5.83 -1.24 6.43
C PHE A 283 5.20 -2.61 6.13
N LYS A 284 3.97 -2.85 6.58
CA LYS A 284 3.21 -4.04 6.16
C LYS A 284 2.72 -3.96 4.71
N ILE A 285 2.79 -2.78 4.09
CA ILE A 285 2.49 -2.63 2.67
C ILE A 285 3.61 -3.29 1.88
N PRO A 286 3.33 -4.34 1.08
CA PRO A 286 4.37 -5.06 0.35
C PRO A 286 5.11 -4.16 -0.65
N GLU A 287 6.44 -4.31 -0.73
CA GLU A 287 7.24 -3.58 -1.73
C GLU A 287 6.87 -3.99 -3.15
N HIS A 288 6.65 -5.29 -3.37
CA HIS A 288 6.23 -5.84 -4.65
C HIS A 288 4.77 -6.28 -4.57
N LEU A 289 3.93 -5.64 -5.36
CA LEU A 289 2.55 -6.03 -5.54
C LEU A 289 2.47 -7.02 -6.70
N SER A 290 1.61 -8.02 -6.54
CA SER A 290 1.36 -9.00 -7.57
C SER A 290 -0.13 -9.29 -7.64
N PHE A 291 -0.64 -9.47 -8.84
CA PHE A 291 -2.01 -9.93 -9.06
C PHE A 291 -2.30 -11.26 -8.34
N TRP A 292 -1.29 -12.11 -8.16
CA TRP A 292 -1.41 -13.42 -7.52
C TRP A 292 -1.48 -13.36 -5.99
N MET A 293 -1.43 -12.18 -5.40
CA MET A 293 -1.66 -12.02 -3.96
C MET A 293 -3.03 -12.58 -3.57
N PRO A 294 -3.12 -13.36 -2.49
CA PRO A 294 -4.37 -14.04 -2.12
C PRO A 294 -5.49 -13.07 -1.73
N LYS A 295 -5.15 -11.90 -1.21
CA LYS A 295 -6.09 -10.86 -0.74
C LYS A 295 -5.48 -9.47 -0.85
N TYR A 296 -6.34 -8.47 -0.91
CA TYR A 296 -5.99 -7.05 -0.74
C TYR A 296 -5.08 -6.46 -1.83
N PHE A 297 -5.05 -7.01 -3.04
CA PHE A 297 -4.19 -6.50 -4.10
C PHE A 297 -4.52 -5.04 -4.48
N ARG A 298 -5.81 -4.72 -4.66
CA ARG A 298 -6.28 -3.36 -5.01
C ARG A 298 -6.07 -2.40 -3.84
N GLU A 299 -6.41 -2.85 -2.64
CA GLU A 299 -6.21 -2.07 -1.41
C GLU A 299 -4.74 -1.74 -1.20
N TYR A 300 -3.83 -2.69 -1.42
CA TYR A 300 -2.39 -2.44 -1.35
C TYR A 300 -1.88 -1.51 -2.45
N LYS A 301 -2.45 -1.53 -3.67
CA LYS A 301 -2.13 -0.55 -4.72
C LYS A 301 -2.41 0.87 -4.23
N PHE A 302 -3.61 1.11 -3.72
CA PHE A 302 -3.99 2.39 -3.14
C PHE A 302 -3.12 2.76 -1.93
N LEU A 303 -2.96 1.86 -0.94
CA LEU A 303 -2.15 2.12 0.25
C LEU A 303 -0.68 2.41 -0.07
N LYS A 304 -0.13 1.82 -1.13
CA LYS A 304 1.22 2.11 -1.59
C LYS A 304 1.34 3.53 -2.14
N LYS A 305 0.37 3.99 -2.94
CA LYS A 305 0.29 5.38 -3.41
C LYS A 305 0.13 6.33 -2.22
N PHE A 306 -0.83 6.07 -1.34
CA PHE A 306 -1.04 6.84 -0.12
C PHE A 306 0.23 6.94 0.74
N HIS A 307 0.90 5.81 1.01
CA HIS A 307 2.15 5.79 1.78
C HIS A 307 3.25 6.62 1.11
N SER A 308 3.39 6.51 -0.22
CA SER A 308 4.36 7.33 -0.98
C SER A 308 4.10 8.82 -0.77
N GLU A 309 2.85 9.27 -0.84
CA GLU A 309 2.48 10.67 -0.67
C GLU A 309 2.77 11.19 0.74
N ILE A 310 2.41 10.42 1.76
CA ILE A 310 2.62 10.84 3.16
C ILE A 310 4.09 10.76 3.61
N THR A 311 4.96 10.08 2.86
CA THR A 311 6.40 9.94 3.18
C THR A 311 7.30 10.79 2.29
N GLN A 312 6.76 11.49 1.29
CA GLN A 312 7.56 12.39 0.43
C GLN A 312 8.28 13.45 1.25
N PRO A 313 9.48 13.88 0.80
CA PRO A 313 10.15 15.05 1.37
C PRO A 313 9.21 16.26 1.38
N VAL A 314 9.41 17.11 2.37
CA VAL A 314 8.61 18.34 2.55
C VAL A 314 8.66 19.20 1.30
N GLY A 315 7.49 19.60 0.78
CA GLY A 315 7.38 20.58 -0.29
C GLY A 315 7.79 21.99 0.18
N LYS A 316 7.60 22.97 -0.68
CA LYS A 316 7.94 24.38 -0.40
C LYS A 316 7.08 24.99 0.72
N ASN A 317 5.91 24.42 1.01
CA ASN A 317 4.94 24.94 1.99
C ASN A 317 4.49 23.83 2.97
N PRO A 318 5.31 23.47 3.98
CA PRO A 318 4.99 22.39 4.93
C PRO A 318 3.62 22.55 5.58
N GLY A 319 3.25 23.76 6.00
CA GLY A 319 2.00 24.06 6.67
C GLY A 319 0.74 23.86 5.81
N ILE A 320 0.89 23.66 4.50
CA ILE A 320 -0.20 23.31 3.60
C ILE A 320 -0.12 21.81 3.24
N ASP A 321 1.09 21.34 2.96
CA ASP A 321 1.31 19.99 2.46
C ASP A 321 0.98 18.92 3.50
N TYR A 322 1.15 19.21 4.78
CA TYR A 322 0.85 18.29 5.88
C TYR A 322 -0.64 18.18 6.25
N VAL A 323 -1.48 19.14 5.83
CA VAL A 323 -2.88 19.20 6.28
C VAL A 323 -3.66 17.90 6.06
N PRO A 324 -3.61 17.23 4.89
CA PRO A 324 -4.36 15.99 4.69
C PRO A 324 -3.92 14.87 5.65
N THR A 325 -2.61 14.72 5.87
CA THR A 325 -2.06 13.68 6.75
C THR A 325 -2.30 14.00 8.22
N GLN A 326 -2.33 15.26 8.60
CA GLN A 326 -2.70 15.69 9.96
C GLN A 326 -4.16 15.36 10.26
N ILE A 327 -5.08 15.64 9.34
CA ILE A 327 -6.51 15.31 9.50
C ILE A 327 -6.69 13.78 9.54
N PHE A 328 -6.04 13.03 8.64
CA PHE A 328 -6.04 11.58 8.67
C PHE A 328 -5.54 11.03 10.02
N THR A 329 -4.45 11.59 10.55
CA THR A 329 -3.89 11.16 11.84
C THR A 329 -4.84 11.43 13.00
N GLU A 330 -5.51 12.59 13.02
CA GLU A 330 -6.54 12.88 14.02
C GLU A 330 -7.73 11.91 13.89
N TYR A 331 -8.16 11.61 12.67
CA TYR A 331 -9.22 10.66 12.42
C TYR A 331 -8.87 9.26 12.98
N ILE A 332 -7.68 8.75 12.67
CA ILE A 332 -7.18 7.48 13.20
C ILE A 332 -7.10 7.51 14.73
N ARG A 333 -6.66 8.62 15.30
CA ARG A 333 -6.51 8.75 16.76
C ARG A 333 -7.84 8.72 17.51
N PHE A 334 -8.88 9.39 17.00
CA PHE A 334 -10.10 9.66 17.75
C PHE A 334 -11.35 8.92 17.25
N MET A 335 -11.38 8.56 15.97
CA MET A 335 -12.55 7.94 15.33
C MET A 335 -12.37 6.44 15.07
N ASN A 336 -11.22 5.87 15.48
CA ASN A 336 -10.90 4.46 15.24
C ASN A 336 -11.41 3.58 16.37
N ASN A 337 -12.08 2.47 16.03
CA ASN A 337 -12.56 1.49 16.98
C ASN A 337 -11.45 0.59 17.57
N TYR A 338 -10.23 0.66 17.06
CA TYR A 338 -9.11 -0.21 17.41
C TYR A 338 -8.19 0.34 18.51
N HIS A 339 -8.49 1.53 19.05
CA HIS A 339 -7.64 2.21 20.05
C HIS A 339 -6.17 2.26 19.62
N ILE A 340 -5.89 2.93 18.52
CA ILE A 340 -4.55 3.04 17.94
C ILE A 340 -3.69 4.01 18.78
N ASP A 341 -2.52 3.55 19.18
CA ASP A 341 -1.54 4.32 19.97
C ASP A 341 -0.59 5.15 19.10
N GLY A 342 -0.44 4.83 17.79
CA GLY A 342 0.49 5.52 16.91
C GLY A 342 0.59 4.96 15.50
N ILE A 343 1.51 5.51 14.71
CA ILE A 343 1.76 5.11 13.32
C ILE A 343 3.26 4.92 13.10
N ILE A 344 3.64 3.79 12.49
CA ILE A 344 4.99 3.54 11.97
C ILE A 344 5.00 3.87 10.49
N TYR A 345 5.95 4.70 10.06
CA TYR A 345 6.07 5.17 8.69
C TYR A 345 7.55 5.26 8.26
N ARG A 346 7.79 5.35 6.95
CA ARG A 346 9.14 5.40 6.40
C ARG A 346 9.76 6.79 6.58
N SER A 347 10.98 6.84 7.12
CA SER A 347 11.80 8.05 7.09
C SER A 347 12.12 8.42 5.63
N SER A 348 11.84 9.64 5.23
CA SER A 348 12.19 10.16 3.91
C SER A 348 13.70 10.30 3.69
N MET A 349 14.48 10.25 4.76
CA MET A 349 15.95 10.43 4.73
C MET A 349 16.70 9.11 4.73
N THR A 350 16.28 8.16 5.56
CA THR A 350 17.00 6.90 5.76
C THR A 350 16.29 5.69 5.13
N GLY A 351 14.99 5.80 4.86
CA GLY A 351 14.15 4.67 4.46
C GLY A 351 13.75 3.77 5.62
N GLU A 352 14.29 3.99 6.83
CA GLU A 352 14.04 3.19 8.03
C GLU A 352 12.74 3.58 8.75
N LYS A 353 12.42 2.88 9.85
CA LYS A 353 11.16 3.02 10.56
C LYS A 353 11.15 4.19 11.51
N ASN A 354 10.43 5.23 11.18
CA ASN A 354 9.98 6.26 12.11
C ASN A 354 8.67 5.84 12.78
N ILE A 355 8.43 6.38 13.97
CA ILE A 355 7.20 6.19 14.73
C ILE A 355 6.70 7.51 15.29
N VAL A 356 5.41 7.75 15.18
CA VAL A 356 4.70 8.75 15.97
C VAL A 356 3.78 8.06 16.95
N LEU A 357 3.88 8.40 18.24
CA LEU A 357 2.96 7.95 19.27
C LEU A 357 2.05 9.10 19.68
N PHE A 358 0.77 8.82 19.84
CA PHE A 358 -0.29 9.80 20.11
C PHE A 358 -0.33 10.27 21.58
N TYR A 359 0.84 10.41 22.18
CA TYR A 359 1.06 10.81 23.56
C TYR A 359 1.81 12.14 23.60
N ASP A 360 1.32 13.07 24.40
CA ASP A 360 1.95 14.38 24.63
C ASP A 360 3.07 14.30 25.70
N ASN A 361 3.59 15.46 26.13
CA ASN A 361 4.66 15.53 27.12
C ASN A 361 4.30 14.92 28.47
N GLU A 362 3.03 14.97 28.88
CA GLU A 362 2.57 14.45 30.16
C GLU A 362 2.22 12.96 30.05
N THR A 363 1.40 12.61 29.08
CA THR A 363 0.86 11.25 28.91
C THR A 363 1.88 10.24 28.36
N SER A 364 2.95 10.71 27.69
CA SER A 364 4.01 9.82 27.21
C SER A 364 4.71 9.04 28.32
N ALA A 365 4.74 9.58 29.55
CA ALA A 365 5.28 8.86 30.71
C ALA A 365 4.48 7.60 31.11
N ASP A 366 3.23 7.47 30.69
CA ASP A 366 2.41 6.29 30.95
C ASP A 366 2.86 5.08 30.13
N VAL A 367 3.46 5.35 28.97
CA VAL A 367 3.81 4.32 27.96
C VAL A 367 5.30 4.19 27.70
N LEU A 368 6.10 5.21 28.04
CA LEU A 368 7.54 5.25 27.81
C LEU A 368 8.32 5.42 29.12
N GLN A 369 9.51 4.83 29.17
CA GLN A 369 10.56 5.16 30.14
C GLN A 369 11.84 5.53 29.41
N LEU A 370 12.58 6.50 29.92
CA LEU A 370 13.90 6.88 29.41
C LEU A 370 14.94 5.98 30.08
N ASN A 371 15.62 5.15 29.31
CA ASN A 371 16.65 4.25 29.81
C ASN A 371 18.02 4.91 29.82
N ASN A 372 18.35 5.65 28.74
CA ASN A 372 19.67 6.22 28.56
C ASN A 372 19.62 7.49 27.70
N VAL A 373 20.64 8.32 27.81
CA VAL A 373 20.88 9.47 26.93
C VAL A 373 22.34 9.44 26.47
N VAL A 374 22.54 9.49 25.17
CA VAL A 374 23.86 9.53 24.54
C VAL A 374 24.03 10.85 23.83
N ILE A 375 25.17 11.49 24.00
CA ILE A 375 25.54 12.72 23.28
C ILE A 375 26.30 12.29 22.02
N VAL A 376 25.82 12.71 20.84
CA VAL A 376 26.37 12.33 19.54
C VAL A 376 26.83 13.54 18.76
#